data_f9bb8a9273e1e3865712739b06adf3f6
#
_entry.id   f9bb8a9273e1e3865712739b06adf3f6
#
_cell.length_a   1.000
_cell.length_b   1.000
_cell.length_c   1.000
_cell.angle_alpha   90.00
_cell.angle_beta   90.00
_cell.angle_gamma   90.00
#
_symmetry.space_group_name_H-M   'P 1'
#
loop_
_entity.id
_entity.type
_entity.pdbx_description
1 polymer ?
#
loop_
_entity_poly.entity_id
_entity_poly.type
_entity_poly.pdbx_seq_one_letter_code
_entity_poly.pdbx_strand_id
1 'polypeptide(L)'
;LMAEQAGIPSAVLDAASLPVVFRSDATIDTLADLGVRLPDLFEYAPRLWDYWYEELAPCRHRRDDPRGPLVGKNILLTGASSGIGRATARMCVRRGANVFLVARDADRLVETAAELDAEVPKPGLPLGRAYAYPADITDESAVQTVVKSILTEHDHVDILVNNAGRSIRRASANSVARSHDYHRMMAVNYFGAVYLTLALLPHMTERQSGHIVNVSSIEVLSRAPRFGAYAASKAALEAFSDATGAETLSDHVTFSNIRIPLTRTRMIVPTNAYDAVRGIWSVDKAAHRVLRAMIERPKRVNTLLGDLVDLGHHAAPRLTNRLLHQDFLMNEESAAAL
;
A
#
# COMPACT_ATOMS: atom_id res chain seq x y z
N LEU A 1 2.75 17.75 -18.48
CA LEU A 1 3.01 17.32 -17.07
C LEU A 1 1.73 16.95 -16.30
N MET A 2 0.74 17.84 -16.12
CA MET A 2 -0.50 17.49 -15.39
C MET A 2 -1.38 16.50 -16.13
N ALA A 3 -1.46 16.60 -17.42
CA ALA A 3 -2.28 15.72 -18.25
C ALA A 3 -1.60 14.35 -18.47
N GLU A 4 -0.28 14.30 -18.57
CA GLU A 4 0.48 13.04 -18.55
C GLU A 4 0.33 12.32 -17.20
N GLN A 5 0.31 13.07 -16.10
CA GLN A 5 -0.02 12.51 -14.78
C GLN A 5 -1.45 12.00 -14.67
N ALA A 6 -2.37 12.55 -15.46
CA ALA A 6 -3.73 12.04 -15.65
C ALA A 6 -3.79 10.88 -16.66
N GLY A 7 -2.63 10.49 -17.24
CA GLY A 7 -2.50 9.42 -18.22
C GLY A 7 -3.07 9.80 -19.60
N ILE A 8 -3.08 11.08 -19.94
CA ILE A 8 -3.42 11.55 -21.27
C ILE A 8 -2.12 11.61 -22.08
N PRO A 9 -1.99 10.83 -23.17
CA PRO A 9 -0.81 10.84 -24.02
C PRO A 9 -0.50 12.26 -24.53
N SER A 10 0.77 12.63 -24.61
CA SER A 10 1.20 13.95 -25.13
C SER A 10 0.65 14.22 -26.53
N ALA A 11 0.60 13.20 -27.39
CA ALA A 11 0.01 13.31 -28.71
C ALA A 11 -1.47 13.74 -28.72
N VAL A 12 -2.25 13.37 -27.70
CA VAL A 12 -3.64 13.82 -27.53
C VAL A 12 -3.69 15.28 -27.11
N LEU A 13 -2.76 15.71 -26.26
CA LEU A 13 -2.65 17.11 -25.84
C LEU A 13 -2.20 18.01 -26.99
N ASP A 14 -1.23 17.54 -27.76
CA ASP A 14 -0.73 18.25 -28.93
C ASP A 14 -1.87 18.39 -29.96
N ALA A 15 -2.65 17.33 -30.21
CA ALA A 15 -3.82 17.37 -31.08
C ALA A 15 -4.93 18.29 -30.54
N ALA A 16 -5.17 18.29 -29.21
CA ALA A 16 -6.18 19.15 -28.59
C ALA A 16 -5.76 20.62 -28.51
N SER A 17 -4.46 20.92 -28.55
CA SER A 17 -3.91 22.27 -28.50
C SER A 17 -3.67 22.88 -29.88
N LEU A 18 -3.92 22.16 -30.96
CA LEU A 18 -3.81 22.69 -32.32
C LEU A 18 -4.79 23.86 -32.48
N PRO A 19 -4.32 25.08 -32.87
CA PRO A 19 -5.20 26.22 -33.09
C PRO A 19 -5.93 26.11 -34.46
N VAL A 20 -6.38 24.93 -34.80
CA VAL A 20 -7.04 24.63 -36.09
C VAL A 20 -8.47 24.23 -35.83
N VAL A 21 -9.38 24.98 -36.39
CA VAL A 21 -10.79 24.64 -36.42
C VAL A 21 -11.08 23.87 -37.73
N PHE A 22 -11.34 22.58 -37.59
CA PHE A 22 -11.76 21.78 -38.75
C PHE A 22 -13.22 22.11 -39.08
N ARG A 23 -13.46 22.63 -40.28
CA ARG A 23 -14.81 22.84 -40.79
C ARG A 23 -15.24 21.60 -41.57
N SER A 24 -16.31 20.98 -41.10
CA SER A 24 -16.84 19.73 -41.68
C SER A 24 -18.16 19.92 -42.43
N ASP A 25 -18.63 21.18 -42.59
CA ASP A 25 -19.93 21.50 -43.14
C ASP A 25 -20.13 20.82 -44.51
N ALA A 26 -19.23 21.02 -45.47
CA ALA A 26 -19.31 20.41 -46.80
C ALA A 26 -19.24 18.87 -46.78
N THR A 27 -18.52 18.29 -45.82
CA THR A 27 -18.46 16.84 -45.66
C THR A 27 -19.75 16.30 -45.07
N ILE A 28 -20.33 16.99 -44.12
CA ILE A 28 -21.62 16.63 -43.51
C ILE A 28 -22.73 16.66 -44.58
N ASP A 29 -22.76 17.72 -45.38
CA ASP A 29 -23.74 17.85 -46.47
C ASP A 29 -23.62 16.71 -47.52
N THR A 30 -22.37 16.42 -47.94
CA THR A 30 -22.10 15.32 -48.87
C THR A 30 -22.47 13.96 -48.32
N LEU A 31 -22.20 13.71 -47.03
CA LEU A 31 -22.56 12.46 -46.39
C LEU A 31 -24.06 12.32 -46.15
N ALA A 32 -24.76 13.44 -45.90
CA ALA A 32 -26.20 13.46 -45.76
C ALA A 32 -26.89 13.09 -47.09
N ASP A 33 -26.37 13.60 -48.21
CA ASP A 33 -26.86 13.25 -49.57
C ASP A 33 -26.68 11.75 -49.88
N LEU A 34 -25.68 11.10 -49.29
CA LEU A 34 -25.43 9.67 -49.39
C LEU A 34 -26.20 8.83 -48.35
N GLY A 35 -27.04 9.46 -47.53
CA GLY A 35 -27.76 8.79 -46.45
C GLY A 35 -26.87 8.37 -45.25
N VAL A 36 -25.65 8.88 -45.15
CA VAL A 36 -24.72 8.61 -44.06
C VAL A 36 -24.80 9.72 -43.03
N ARG A 37 -25.20 9.38 -41.82
CA ARG A 37 -25.20 10.31 -40.69
C ARG A 37 -23.94 10.12 -39.84
N LEU A 38 -23.24 11.22 -39.55
CA LEU A 38 -22.16 11.19 -38.53
C LEU A 38 -22.82 11.00 -37.16
N PRO A 39 -22.36 10.04 -36.39
CA PRO A 39 -22.86 9.84 -35.02
C PRO A 39 -22.50 11.05 -34.15
N ASP A 40 -23.35 11.36 -33.19
CA ASP A 40 -23.04 12.36 -32.16
C ASP A 40 -21.88 11.91 -31.30
N LEU A 41 -21.05 12.86 -30.86
CA LEU A 41 -19.89 12.56 -29.99
C LEU A 41 -20.29 11.72 -28.76
N PHE A 42 -21.44 12.03 -28.17
CA PHE A 42 -21.91 11.30 -27.00
C PHE A 42 -22.36 9.86 -27.29
N GLU A 43 -22.67 9.56 -28.55
CA GLU A 43 -23.05 8.20 -28.98
C GLU A 43 -21.82 7.28 -29.08
N TYR A 44 -20.66 7.81 -29.52
CA TYR A 44 -19.45 6.99 -29.71
C TYR A 44 -18.30 7.23 -28.70
N ALA A 45 -18.32 8.36 -28.01
CA ALA A 45 -17.28 8.66 -27.04
C ALA A 45 -17.07 7.55 -25.97
N PRO A 46 -18.11 6.91 -25.43
CA PRO A 46 -17.94 5.77 -24.54
C PRO A 46 -17.16 4.62 -25.19
N ARG A 47 -17.45 4.29 -26.45
CA ARG A 47 -16.75 3.23 -27.20
C ARG A 47 -15.31 3.58 -27.51
N LEU A 48 -15.01 4.86 -27.80
CA LEU A 48 -13.64 5.34 -27.95
C LEU A 48 -12.89 5.27 -26.63
N TRP A 49 -13.55 5.60 -25.52
CA TRP A 49 -12.98 5.50 -24.20
C TRP A 49 -12.69 4.05 -23.82
N ASP A 50 -13.63 3.13 -24.06
CA ASP A 50 -13.44 1.71 -23.81
C ASP A 50 -12.29 1.15 -24.66
N TYR A 51 -12.26 1.46 -25.96
CA TYR A 51 -11.16 1.09 -26.86
C TYR A 51 -9.82 1.65 -26.39
N TRP A 52 -9.77 2.93 -26.03
CA TRP A 52 -8.54 3.54 -25.50
C TRP A 52 -8.12 2.88 -24.19
N TYR A 53 -9.06 2.61 -23.31
CA TYR A 53 -8.82 1.98 -22.04
C TYR A 53 -8.32 0.54 -22.22
N GLU A 54 -8.90 -0.19 -23.14
CA GLU A 54 -8.59 -1.60 -23.40
C GLU A 54 -7.32 -1.80 -24.24
N GLU A 55 -7.11 -1.03 -25.27
CA GLU A 55 -6.10 -1.28 -26.29
C GLU A 55 -4.92 -0.30 -26.22
N LEU A 56 -5.19 0.99 -25.97
CA LEU A 56 -4.17 2.03 -26.03
C LEU A 56 -3.60 2.44 -24.68
N ALA A 57 -4.22 2.03 -23.57
CA ALA A 57 -3.72 2.23 -22.23
C ALA A 57 -3.56 0.89 -21.49
N PRO A 58 -2.81 -0.09 -22.04
CA PRO A 58 -2.66 -1.42 -21.46
C PRO A 58 -2.05 -1.41 -20.07
N CYS A 59 -1.32 -0.36 -19.72
CA CYS A 59 -0.80 -0.12 -18.38
C CYS A 59 -1.88 0.18 -17.32
N ARG A 60 -3.04 0.66 -17.72
CA ARG A 60 -4.22 0.79 -16.88
C ARG A 60 -5.05 -0.49 -16.86
N HIS A 61 -4.85 -1.34 -17.85
CA HIS A 61 -5.48 -2.62 -17.96
C HIS A 61 -4.83 -3.56 -16.95
N ARG A 62 -5.37 -3.57 -15.76
CA ARG A 62 -5.16 -4.71 -14.89
C ARG A 62 -5.81 -5.89 -15.61
N ARG A 63 -4.98 -6.83 -16.06
CA ARG A 63 -5.50 -8.13 -16.45
C ARG A 63 -6.00 -8.84 -15.18
N ASP A 64 -7.03 -8.29 -14.59
CA ASP A 64 -7.68 -8.91 -13.45
C ASP A 64 -8.55 -10.04 -13.98
N ASP A 65 -8.53 -11.16 -13.28
CA ASP A 65 -9.42 -12.26 -13.60
C ASP A 65 -10.87 -11.76 -13.52
N PRO A 66 -11.74 -12.08 -14.51
CA PRO A 66 -13.15 -11.65 -14.48
C PRO A 66 -13.89 -12.06 -13.20
N ARG A 67 -13.43 -13.10 -12.52
CA ARG A 67 -13.99 -13.55 -11.25
C ARG A 67 -13.63 -12.63 -10.08
N GLY A 68 -12.50 -11.92 -10.15
CA GLY A 68 -12.12 -10.97 -9.12
C GLY A 68 -10.67 -10.49 -9.20
N PRO A 69 -10.38 -9.28 -8.70
CA PRO A 69 -9.10 -8.58 -8.91
C PRO A 69 -7.89 -9.23 -8.21
N LEU A 70 -8.12 -10.18 -7.31
CA LEU A 70 -7.05 -10.90 -6.62
C LEU A 70 -6.93 -12.37 -7.03
N VAL A 71 -7.83 -12.87 -7.88
CA VAL A 71 -7.76 -14.26 -8.36
C VAL A 71 -6.47 -14.48 -9.13
N GLY A 72 -5.69 -15.50 -8.71
CA GLY A 72 -4.42 -15.85 -9.31
C GLY A 72 -3.27 -14.88 -9.06
N LYS A 73 -3.47 -13.78 -8.31
CA LYS A 73 -2.38 -12.85 -7.97
C LYS A 73 -1.41 -13.46 -6.96
N ASN A 74 -0.13 -13.23 -7.18
CA ASN A 74 0.98 -13.61 -6.31
C ASN A 74 1.31 -12.45 -5.36
N ILE A 75 1.06 -12.61 -4.06
CA ILE A 75 1.17 -11.56 -3.04
C ILE A 75 2.24 -11.95 -2.02
N LEU A 76 3.33 -11.20 -1.93
CA LEU A 76 4.29 -11.33 -0.83
C LEU A 76 3.86 -10.43 0.33
N LEU A 77 3.65 -11.04 1.52
CA LEU A 77 3.15 -10.35 2.70
C LEU A 77 4.04 -10.58 3.91
N THR A 78 4.59 -9.50 4.48
CA THR A 78 5.46 -9.56 5.65
C THR A 78 4.68 -9.41 6.96
N GLY A 79 5.20 -10.02 8.05
CA GLY A 79 4.51 -10.01 9.34
C GLY A 79 3.21 -10.80 9.31
N ALA A 80 3.16 -11.85 8.49
CA ALA A 80 1.95 -12.61 8.16
C ALA A 80 1.46 -13.55 9.26
N SER A 81 2.29 -13.89 10.26
CA SER A 81 1.96 -14.86 11.32
C SER A 81 1.01 -14.33 12.40
N SER A 82 0.61 -13.05 12.37
CA SER A 82 -0.29 -12.48 13.39
C SER A 82 -0.95 -11.17 12.94
N GLY A 83 -1.94 -10.72 13.74
CA GLY A 83 -2.52 -9.39 13.64
C GLY A 83 -3.03 -9.04 12.25
N ILE A 84 -2.72 -7.82 11.80
CA ILE A 84 -3.19 -7.28 10.51
C ILE A 84 -2.70 -8.14 9.35
N GLY A 85 -1.43 -8.58 9.37
CA GLY A 85 -0.86 -9.40 8.29
C GLY A 85 -1.62 -10.72 8.12
N ARG A 86 -1.83 -11.49 9.20
CA ARG A 86 -2.58 -12.76 9.14
C ARG A 86 -4.02 -12.56 8.66
N ALA A 87 -4.70 -11.52 9.15
CA ALA A 87 -6.06 -11.21 8.72
C ALA A 87 -6.12 -10.80 7.23
N THR A 88 -5.13 -10.03 6.76
CA THR A 88 -5.00 -9.66 5.35
C THR A 88 -4.74 -10.89 4.49
N ALA A 89 -3.80 -11.77 4.87
CA ALA A 89 -3.51 -13.02 4.16
C ALA A 89 -4.78 -13.88 4.01
N ARG A 90 -5.55 -14.06 5.10
CA ARG A 90 -6.84 -14.76 5.06
C ARG A 90 -7.80 -14.16 4.03
N MET A 91 -7.92 -12.84 4.00
CA MET A 91 -8.80 -12.16 3.06
C MET A 91 -8.36 -12.34 1.61
N CYS A 92 -7.05 -12.42 1.35
CA CYS A 92 -6.47 -12.64 0.03
C CYS A 92 -6.68 -14.07 -0.45
N VAL A 93 -6.34 -15.08 0.37
CA VAL A 93 -6.53 -16.50 0.06
C VAL A 93 -8.00 -16.81 -0.24
N ARG A 94 -8.92 -16.29 0.56
CA ARG A 94 -10.38 -16.45 0.32
C ARG A 94 -10.87 -15.77 -0.96
N ARG A 95 -10.03 -14.97 -1.62
CA ARG A 95 -10.31 -14.29 -2.90
C ARG A 95 -9.49 -14.85 -4.06
N GLY A 96 -8.88 -16.00 -3.87
CA GLY A 96 -8.17 -16.72 -4.92
C GLY A 96 -6.72 -16.27 -5.14
N ALA A 97 -6.13 -15.49 -4.24
CA ALA A 97 -4.73 -15.11 -4.35
C ALA A 97 -3.79 -16.15 -3.77
N ASN A 98 -2.61 -16.32 -4.37
CA ASN A 98 -1.48 -17.01 -3.76
C ASN A 98 -0.76 -16.02 -2.82
N VAL A 99 -0.53 -16.40 -1.58
CA VAL A 99 0.07 -15.52 -0.58
C VAL A 99 1.36 -16.11 -0.03
N PHE A 100 2.48 -15.45 -0.28
CA PHE A 100 3.79 -15.81 0.24
C PHE A 100 3.97 -15.12 1.59
N LEU A 101 3.84 -15.89 2.65
CA LEU A 101 3.87 -15.42 4.03
C LEU A 101 5.32 -15.30 4.48
N VAL A 102 5.76 -14.11 4.91
CA VAL A 102 7.10 -13.89 5.43
C VAL A 102 7.04 -13.45 6.89
N ALA A 103 7.69 -14.22 7.78
CA ALA A 103 7.90 -13.89 9.19
C ALA A 103 9.07 -14.72 9.76
N ARG A 104 9.56 -14.35 10.95
CA ARG A 104 10.74 -15.00 11.56
C ARG A 104 10.45 -16.35 12.20
N ASP A 105 9.28 -16.48 12.79
CA ASP A 105 8.83 -17.68 13.50
C ASP A 105 8.33 -18.72 12.47
N ALA A 106 9.18 -19.68 12.16
CA ALA A 106 8.97 -20.70 11.14
C ALA A 106 7.76 -21.59 11.47
N ASP A 107 7.69 -22.10 12.70
CA ASP A 107 6.66 -23.05 13.11
C ASP A 107 5.27 -22.41 13.01
N ARG A 108 5.17 -21.20 13.57
CA ARG A 108 3.94 -20.42 13.54
C ARG A 108 3.55 -20.01 12.11
N LEU A 109 4.52 -19.80 11.24
CA LEU A 109 4.25 -19.42 9.86
C LEU A 109 3.69 -20.60 9.07
N VAL A 110 4.25 -21.79 9.26
CA VAL A 110 3.75 -23.05 8.67
C VAL A 110 2.34 -23.35 9.18
N GLU A 111 2.09 -23.24 10.48
CA GLU A 111 0.76 -23.39 11.06
C GLU A 111 -0.24 -22.40 10.44
N THR A 112 0.16 -21.13 10.32
CA THR A 112 -0.68 -20.10 9.68
C THR A 112 -0.98 -20.42 8.22
N ALA A 113 -0.01 -20.92 7.45
CA ALA A 113 -0.23 -21.33 6.06
C ALA A 113 -1.24 -22.46 5.96
N ALA A 114 -1.10 -23.51 6.79
CA ALA A 114 -2.03 -24.63 6.84
C ALA A 114 -3.47 -24.21 7.20
N GLU A 115 -3.61 -23.30 8.18
CA GLU A 115 -4.92 -22.74 8.54
C GLU A 115 -5.55 -21.95 7.39
N LEU A 116 -4.76 -21.20 6.63
CA LEU A 116 -5.26 -20.41 5.50
C LEU A 116 -5.66 -21.29 4.32
N ASP A 117 -4.95 -22.38 4.07
CA ASP A 117 -5.30 -23.35 3.03
C ASP A 117 -6.58 -24.14 3.36
N ALA A 118 -6.97 -24.19 4.63
CA ALA A 118 -8.23 -24.78 5.09
C ALA A 118 -9.42 -23.80 5.10
N GLU A 119 -9.23 -22.54 4.72
CA GLU A 119 -10.29 -21.52 4.70
C GLU A 119 -11.36 -21.82 3.63
N VAL A 120 -12.54 -21.25 3.84
CA VAL A 120 -13.63 -21.30 2.85
C VAL A 120 -13.51 -20.12 1.89
N PRO A 121 -13.49 -20.37 0.57
CA PRO A 121 -13.41 -19.27 -0.40
C PRO A 121 -14.66 -18.39 -0.33
N LYS A 122 -14.56 -17.17 -0.84
CA LYS A 122 -15.74 -16.35 -1.06
C LYS A 122 -16.63 -16.95 -2.12
N PRO A 123 -17.96 -16.82 -2.00
CA PRO A 123 -18.89 -17.33 -2.99
C PRO A 123 -18.50 -16.90 -4.41
N GLY A 124 -18.44 -17.86 -5.33
CA GLY A 124 -18.08 -17.63 -6.73
C GLY A 124 -16.59 -17.46 -7.01
N LEU A 125 -15.72 -17.51 -6.00
CA LEU A 125 -14.27 -17.41 -6.17
C LEU A 125 -13.56 -18.72 -5.86
N PRO A 126 -12.42 -19.02 -6.51
CA PRO A 126 -11.55 -20.12 -6.10
C PRO A 126 -10.91 -19.78 -4.74
N LEU A 127 -10.49 -20.81 -4.00
CA LEU A 127 -9.57 -20.65 -2.88
C LEU A 127 -8.17 -20.44 -3.45
N GLY A 128 -7.44 -19.44 -2.94
CA GLY A 128 -6.02 -19.29 -3.19
C GLY A 128 -5.18 -20.23 -2.32
N ARG A 129 -3.87 -20.04 -2.31
CA ARG A 129 -2.93 -20.82 -1.52
C ARG A 129 -2.03 -19.93 -0.66
N ALA A 130 -1.58 -20.48 0.47
CA ALA A 130 -0.63 -19.84 1.35
C ALA A 130 0.68 -20.63 1.40
N TYR A 131 1.81 -19.93 1.29
CA TYR A 131 3.14 -20.53 1.29
C TYR A 131 3.98 -19.87 2.39
N ALA A 132 4.66 -20.65 3.20
CA ALA A 132 5.48 -20.18 4.30
C ALA A 132 6.94 -19.98 3.88
N TYR A 133 7.46 -18.77 4.00
CA TYR A 133 8.85 -18.40 3.77
C TYR A 133 9.45 -17.76 5.02
N PRO A 134 10.01 -18.57 5.94
CA PRO A 134 10.59 -18.04 7.18
C PRO A 134 11.82 -17.19 6.89
N ALA A 135 11.81 -15.92 7.32
CA ALA A 135 12.97 -15.03 7.22
C ALA A 135 12.89 -13.86 8.20
N ASP A 136 14.05 -13.36 8.62
CA ASP A 136 14.18 -12.06 9.26
C ASP A 136 14.42 -11.00 8.18
N ILE A 137 13.44 -10.14 7.99
CA ILE A 137 13.53 -9.07 6.97
C ILE A 137 14.57 -8.00 7.30
N THR A 138 15.15 -8.01 8.50
CA THR A 138 16.25 -7.10 8.87
C THR A 138 17.61 -7.60 8.38
N ASP A 139 17.67 -8.83 7.90
CA ASP A 139 18.83 -9.42 7.24
C ASP A 139 18.62 -9.38 5.71
N GLU A 140 19.42 -8.54 5.05
CA GLU A 140 19.34 -8.35 3.60
C GLU A 140 19.62 -9.67 2.84
N SER A 141 20.57 -10.49 3.32
CA SER A 141 20.91 -11.76 2.67
C SER A 141 19.77 -12.78 2.76
N ALA A 142 19.08 -12.83 3.89
CA ALA A 142 17.89 -13.65 4.05
C ALA A 142 16.74 -13.18 3.14
N VAL A 143 16.56 -11.86 2.98
CA VAL A 143 15.59 -11.29 2.05
C VAL A 143 15.89 -11.68 0.61
N GLN A 144 17.13 -11.53 0.15
CA GLN A 144 17.55 -11.92 -1.20
C GLN A 144 17.30 -13.41 -1.46
N THR A 145 17.62 -14.26 -0.49
CA THR A 145 17.39 -15.70 -0.57
C THR A 145 15.90 -16.02 -0.73
N VAL A 146 15.05 -15.45 0.11
CA VAL A 146 13.60 -15.68 0.06
C VAL A 146 12.98 -15.18 -1.24
N VAL A 147 13.34 -13.98 -1.68
CA VAL A 147 12.82 -13.43 -2.95
C VAL A 147 13.25 -14.30 -4.13
N LYS A 148 14.51 -14.75 -4.16
CA LYS A 148 14.99 -15.67 -5.19
C LYS A 148 14.21 -16.99 -5.21
N SER A 149 13.95 -17.59 -4.04
CA SER A 149 13.14 -18.82 -3.96
C SER A 149 11.73 -18.61 -4.49
N ILE A 150 11.07 -17.53 -4.06
CA ILE A 150 9.70 -17.21 -4.52
C ILE A 150 9.65 -17.01 -6.04
N LEU A 151 10.60 -16.25 -6.60
CA LEU A 151 10.66 -16.03 -8.06
C LEU A 151 10.95 -17.30 -8.84
N THR A 152 11.77 -18.20 -8.29
CA THR A 152 12.08 -19.49 -8.91
C THR A 152 10.88 -20.46 -8.88
N GLU A 153 10.13 -20.49 -7.79
CA GLU A 153 9.01 -21.41 -7.57
C GLU A 153 7.70 -20.92 -8.20
N HIS A 154 7.52 -19.59 -8.29
CA HIS A 154 6.23 -18.97 -8.64
C HIS A 154 6.33 -17.93 -9.77
N ASP A 155 7.49 -17.80 -10.41
CA ASP A 155 7.75 -16.91 -11.54
C ASP A 155 7.76 -15.43 -11.19
N HIS A 156 6.79 -14.94 -10.44
CA HIS A 156 6.67 -13.50 -10.13
C HIS A 156 5.93 -13.18 -8.84
N VAL A 157 6.04 -11.91 -8.43
CA VAL A 157 5.22 -11.29 -7.39
C VAL A 157 4.48 -10.10 -8.00
N ASP A 158 3.15 -10.08 -7.89
CA ASP A 158 2.30 -8.97 -8.37
C ASP A 158 2.20 -7.84 -7.33
N ILE A 159 2.12 -8.22 -6.05
CA ILE A 159 1.90 -7.27 -4.95
C ILE A 159 2.86 -7.60 -3.79
N LEU A 160 3.63 -6.60 -3.36
CA LEU A 160 4.37 -6.65 -2.10
C LEU A 160 3.60 -5.89 -1.02
N VAL A 161 3.36 -6.54 0.13
CA VAL A 161 2.74 -5.90 1.31
C VAL A 161 3.76 -5.83 2.45
N ASN A 162 4.36 -4.68 2.63
CA ASN A 162 5.25 -4.36 3.74
C ASN A 162 4.42 -4.07 5.00
N ASN A 163 4.02 -5.13 5.71
CA ASN A 163 3.21 -5.04 6.91
C ASN A 163 4.00 -5.32 8.19
N ALA A 164 5.10 -6.05 8.13
CA ALA A 164 5.95 -6.28 9.29
C ALA A 164 6.36 -4.95 9.92
N GLY A 165 6.28 -4.87 11.23
CA GLY A 165 6.61 -3.64 11.93
C GLY A 165 6.69 -3.83 13.44
N ARG A 166 7.32 -2.86 14.10
CA ARG A 166 7.45 -2.77 15.54
C ARG A 166 7.22 -1.33 15.97
N SER A 167 6.61 -1.15 17.12
CA SER A 167 6.45 0.15 17.78
C SER A 167 7.01 0.08 19.19
N ILE A 168 7.69 1.14 19.59
CA ILE A 168 8.12 1.40 20.96
C ILE A 168 7.60 2.78 21.31
N ARG A 169 6.81 2.85 22.40
CA ARG A 169 6.32 4.10 22.97
C ARG A 169 7.22 4.48 24.14
N ARG A 170 8.11 5.46 23.95
CA ARG A 170 9.04 5.97 24.97
C ARG A 170 9.40 7.42 24.70
N ALA A 171 9.42 8.25 25.77
CA ALA A 171 9.86 9.63 25.68
C ALA A 171 11.34 9.70 25.27
N SER A 172 11.73 10.70 24.48
CA SER A 172 13.11 10.88 24.05
C SER A 172 14.06 11.07 25.23
N ALA A 173 13.62 11.76 26.28
CA ALA A 173 14.41 11.94 27.51
C ALA A 173 14.74 10.59 28.19
N ASN A 174 13.84 9.60 28.12
CA ASN A 174 14.05 8.26 28.66
C ASN A 174 14.77 7.32 27.67
N SER A 175 15.16 7.84 26.53
CA SER A 175 15.84 7.08 25.46
C SER A 175 17.34 7.39 25.34
N VAL A 176 17.91 8.23 26.20
CA VAL A 176 19.30 8.69 26.10
C VAL A 176 20.31 7.53 26.03
N ALA A 177 20.14 6.51 26.85
CA ALA A 177 20.99 5.30 26.86
C ALA A 177 20.42 4.16 25.97
N ARG A 178 19.45 4.44 25.11
CA ARG A 178 18.68 3.40 24.39
C ARG A 178 18.60 3.66 22.89
N SER A 179 19.65 4.19 22.29
CA SER A 179 19.76 4.40 20.85
C SER A 179 19.46 3.13 20.02
N HIS A 180 19.73 1.94 20.60
CA HIS A 180 19.40 0.66 19.99
C HIS A 180 17.89 0.48 19.67
N ASP A 181 17.00 1.18 20.37
CA ASP A 181 15.57 1.13 20.06
C ASP A 181 15.26 1.84 18.72
N TYR A 182 15.97 2.93 18.43
CA TYR A 182 15.89 3.63 17.13
C TYR A 182 16.42 2.75 16.01
N HIS A 183 17.57 2.10 16.21
CA HIS A 183 18.12 1.17 15.23
C HIS A 183 17.17 0.00 14.94
N ARG A 184 16.55 -0.58 15.97
CA ARG A 184 15.57 -1.66 15.82
C ARG A 184 14.31 -1.21 15.06
N MET A 185 13.82 0.03 15.31
CA MET A 185 12.69 0.57 14.57
C MET A 185 13.03 0.74 13.09
N MET A 186 14.19 1.36 12.82
CA MET A 186 14.65 1.55 11.44
C MET A 186 14.90 0.21 10.74
N ALA A 187 15.52 -0.76 11.39
CA ALA A 187 15.81 -2.06 10.80
C ALA A 187 14.52 -2.77 10.31
N VAL A 188 13.49 -2.85 11.15
CA VAL A 188 12.26 -3.57 10.79
C VAL A 188 11.31 -2.72 9.93
N ASN A 189 11.06 -1.45 10.32
CA ASN A 189 9.99 -0.65 9.72
C ASN A 189 10.42 0.01 8.41
N TYR A 190 11.73 0.21 8.20
CA TYR A 190 12.29 0.88 7.03
C TYR A 190 13.16 -0.07 6.21
N PHE A 191 14.33 -0.48 6.73
CA PHE A 191 15.29 -1.26 5.95
C PHE A 191 14.72 -2.59 5.46
N GLY A 192 13.97 -3.33 6.28
CA GLY A 192 13.33 -4.57 5.85
C GLY A 192 12.37 -4.38 4.67
N ALA A 193 11.59 -3.30 4.68
CA ALA A 193 10.71 -2.96 3.56
C ALA A 193 11.49 -2.49 2.33
N VAL A 194 12.59 -1.74 2.52
CA VAL A 194 13.49 -1.31 1.44
C VAL A 194 14.16 -2.50 0.78
N TYR A 195 14.72 -3.44 1.54
CA TYR A 195 15.39 -4.63 1.00
C TYR A 195 14.44 -5.47 0.13
N LEU A 196 13.21 -5.71 0.61
CA LEU A 196 12.20 -6.43 -0.17
C LEU A 196 11.79 -5.67 -1.43
N THR A 197 11.60 -4.37 -1.31
CA THR A 197 11.26 -3.52 -2.47
C THR A 197 12.36 -3.57 -3.51
N LEU A 198 13.62 -3.35 -3.12
CA LEU A 198 14.75 -3.36 -4.05
C LEU A 198 14.99 -4.74 -4.67
N ALA A 199 14.76 -5.83 -3.92
CA ALA A 199 14.91 -7.18 -4.45
C ALA A 199 13.83 -7.54 -5.50
N LEU A 200 12.61 -6.99 -5.38
CA LEU A 200 11.51 -7.26 -6.32
C LEU A 200 11.43 -6.25 -7.46
N LEU A 201 11.94 -5.04 -7.26
CA LEU A 201 11.78 -3.94 -8.21
C LEU A 201 12.26 -4.25 -9.63
N PRO A 202 13.44 -4.87 -9.85
CA PRO A 202 13.90 -5.22 -11.20
C PRO A 202 12.91 -6.12 -11.95
N HIS A 203 12.34 -7.12 -11.28
CA HIS A 203 11.35 -8.02 -11.88
C HIS A 203 10.01 -7.33 -12.16
N MET A 204 9.59 -6.43 -11.27
CA MET A 204 8.35 -5.66 -11.48
C MET A 204 8.50 -4.66 -12.64
N THR A 205 9.66 -4.00 -12.77
CA THR A 205 9.94 -3.06 -13.86
C THR A 205 10.07 -3.78 -15.19
N GLU A 206 10.78 -4.93 -15.25
CA GLU A 206 10.88 -5.76 -16.46
C GLU A 206 9.49 -6.23 -16.94
N ARG A 207 8.61 -6.62 -16.02
CA ARG A 207 7.24 -7.04 -16.33
C ARG A 207 6.29 -5.87 -16.59
N GLN A 208 6.73 -4.63 -16.41
CA GLN A 208 5.89 -3.43 -16.50
C GLN A 208 4.61 -3.54 -15.64
N SER A 209 4.73 -4.20 -14.48
CA SER A 209 3.61 -4.45 -13.60
C SER A 209 4.08 -4.78 -12.18
N GLY A 210 3.65 -4.00 -11.21
CA GLY A 210 3.91 -4.21 -9.79
C GLY A 210 3.09 -3.30 -8.91
N HIS A 211 2.84 -3.73 -7.66
CA HIS A 211 2.21 -2.88 -6.67
C HIS A 211 2.83 -3.10 -5.30
N ILE A 212 3.29 -2.03 -4.66
CA ILE A 212 3.90 -2.07 -3.35
C ILE A 212 3.00 -1.33 -2.34
N VAL A 213 2.57 -2.06 -1.32
CA VAL A 213 1.68 -1.56 -0.28
C VAL A 213 2.46 -1.48 1.03
N ASN A 214 2.67 -0.28 1.53
CA ASN A 214 3.33 -0.05 2.82
C ASN A 214 2.28 0.20 3.91
N VAL A 215 2.24 -0.68 4.91
CA VAL A 215 1.45 -0.47 6.11
C VAL A 215 2.18 0.53 7.00
N SER A 216 1.81 1.78 6.85
CA SER A 216 2.30 2.92 7.60
C SER A 216 1.43 3.17 8.84
N SER A 217 1.54 4.34 9.43
CA SER A 217 0.83 4.71 10.65
C SER A 217 0.33 6.15 10.59
N ILE A 218 -0.77 6.41 11.27
CA ILE A 218 -1.25 7.77 11.55
C ILE A 218 -0.19 8.62 12.26
N GLU A 219 0.78 7.99 12.94
CA GLU A 219 1.87 8.67 13.64
C GLU A 219 2.79 9.48 12.72
N VAL A 220 2.80 9.18 11.43
CA VAL A 220 3.50 10.02 10.44
C VAL A 220 2.86 11.42 10.35
N LEU A 221 1.55 11.50 10.53
CA LEU A 221 0.79 12.74 10.51
C LEU A 221 0.69 13.38 11.89
N SER A 222 0.38 12.59 12.92
CA SER A 222 0.15 13.07 14.28
C SER A 222 1.43 13.51 14.97
N ARG A 223 2.56 12.86 14.68
CA ARG A 223 3.85 13.13 15.33
C ARG A 223 3.73 13.13 16.86
N ALA A 224 2.91 12.20 17.37
CA ALA A 224 2.58 12.18 18.80
C ALA A 224 3.82 11.96 19.67
N PRO A 225 3.88 12.62 20.83
CA PRO A 225 4.96 12.40 21.79
C PRO A 225 5.13 10.93 22.17
N ARG A 226 6.35 10.52 22.52
CA ARG A 226 6.79 9.14 22.81
C ARG A 226 6.89 8.20 21.60
N PHE A 227 6.48 8.62 20.41
CA PHE A 227 6.58 7.82 19.19
C PHE A 227 7.70 8.26 18.25
N GLY A 228 8.65 9.09 18.71
CA GLY A 228 9.68 9.68 17.85
C GLY A 228 10.42 8.67 16.96
N ALA A 229 10.94 7.57 17.53
CA ALA A 229 11.62 6.54 16.74
C ALA A 229 10.69 5.81 15.76
N TYR A 230 9.46 5.51 16.19
CA TYR A 230 8.46 4.84 15.36
C TYR A 230 7.99 5.73 14.21
N ALA A 231 7.56 6.95 14.52
CA ALA A 231 7.11 7.91 13.53
C ALA A 231 8.19 8.21 12.49
N ALA A 232 9.44 8.42 12.94
CA ALA A 232 10.58 8.64 12.04
C ALA A 232 10.80 7.46 11.10
N SER A 233 10.73 6.20 11.58
CA SER A 233 10.92 5.02 10.74
C SER A 233 9.82 4.86 9.68
N LYS A 234 8.57 5.16 10.03
CA LYS A 234 7.45 5.11 9.07
C LYS A 234 7.47 6.29 8.10
N ALA A 235 7.87 7.47 8.54
CA ALA A 235 8.05 8.63 7.66
C ALA A 235 9.18 8.41 6.64
N ALA A 236 10.29 7.79 7.05
CA ALA A 236 11.37 7.40 6.14
C ALA A 236 10.88 6.43 5.05
N LEU A 237 10.06 5.43 5.42
CA LEU A 237 9.47 4.48 4.46
C LEU A 237 8.55 5.19 3.46
N GLU A 238 7.72 6.14 3.91
CA GLU A 238 6.85 6.90 3.01
C GLU A 238 7.64 7.80 2.06
N ALA A 239 8.71 8.46 2.54
CA ALA A 239 9.58 9.27 1.70
C ALA A 239 10.29 8.44 0.63
N PHE A 240 10.83 7.26 0.99
CA PHE A 240 11.39 6.30 0.05
C PHE A 240 10.36 5.85 -0.99
N SER A 241 9.17 5.50 -0.53
CA SER A 241 8.06 5.08 -1.37
C SER A 241 7.61 6.17 -2.36
N ASP A 242 7.57 7.43 -1.94
CA ASP A 242 7.18 8.54 -2.79
C ASP A 242 8.24 8.82 -3.88
N ALA A 243 9.54 8.75 -3.53
CA ALA A 243 10.65 8.91 -4.47
C ALA A 243 10.68 7.76 -5.49
N THR A 244 10.74 6.52 -5.01
CA THR A 244 10.80 5.33 -5.89
C THR A 244 9.56 5.22 -6.77
N GLY A 245 8.37 5.55 -6.25
CA GLY A 245 7.15 5.53 -7.03
C GLY A 245 7.11 6.60 -8.14
N ALA A 246 7.85 7.70 -8.00
CA ALA A 246 8.03 8.67 -9.07
C ALA A 246 9.04 8.16 -10.14
N GLU A 247 10.10 7.49 -9.71
CA GLU A 247 11.11 6.90 -10.60
C GLU A 247 10.53 5.79 -11.49
N THR A 248 9.60 5.00 -10.95
CA THR A 248 9.04 3.79 -11.61
C THR A 248 7.67 4.02 -12.24
N LEU A 249 7.26 5.27 -12.41
CA LEU A 249 5.94 5.60 -12.96
C LEU A 249 5.75 5.07 -14.38
N SER A 250 6.78 5.19 -15.23
CA SER A 250 6.79 4.67 -16.60
C SER A 250 6.82 3.14 -16.68
N ASP A 251 7.28 2.49 -15.61
CA ASP A 251 7.35 1.01 -15.53
C ASP A 251 6.07 0.39 -14.96
N HIS A 252 5.05 1.21 -14.70
CA HIS A 252 3.78 0.80 -14.13
C HIS A 252 3.87 0.10 -12.77
N VAL A 253 4.94 0.39 -12.01
CA VAL A 253 5.09 -0.03 -10.62
C VAL A 253 4.55 1.07 -9.72
N THR A 254 3.53 0.74 -8.94
CA THR A 254 2.79 1.71 -8.12
C THR A 254 2.98 1.46 -6.63
N PHE A 255 2.88 2.52 -5.84
CA PHE A 255 3.04 2.48 -4.39
C PHE A 255 1.81 3.02 -3.67
N SER A 256 1.40 2.33 -2.58
CA SER A 256 0.36 2.77 -1.66
C SER A 256 0.88 2.86 -0.24
N ASN A 257 0.76 4.01 0.40
CA ASN A 257 1.06 4.20 1.81
C ASN A 257 -0.25 4.25 2.62
N ILE A 258 -0.45 3.28 3.53
CA ILE A 258 -1.68 3.15 4.32
C ILE A 258 -1.40 3.55 5.75
N ARG A 259 -1.88 4.70 6.18
CA ARG A 259 -1.71 5.24 7.53
C ARG A 259 -2.77 4.66 8.46
N ILE A 260 -2.46 3.47 9.00
CA ILE A 260 -3.36 2.76 9.92
C ILE A 260 -3.36 3.45 11.29
N PRO A 261 -4.52 3.75 11.88
CA PRO A 261 -4.60 4.23 13.25
C PRO A 261 -4.38 3.10 14.25
N LEU A 262 -4.40 3.43 15.54
CA LEU A 262 -4.24 2.47 16.62
C LEU A 262 -5.19 1.28 16.42
N THR A 263 -4.61 0.08 16.36
CA THR A 263 -5.32 -1.15 16.05
C THR A 263 -5.04 -2.20 17.13
N ARG A 264 -6.06 -2.92 17.55
CA ARG A 264 -6.02 -3.92 18.63
C ARG A 264 -5.22 -5.16 18.21
N THR A 265 -3.90 -5.07 18.30
CA THR A 265 -2.93 -6.12 17.98
C THR A 265 -2.03 -6.42 19.18
N ARG A 266 -1.24 -7.51 19.10
CA ARG A 266 -0.24 -7.80 20.14
C ARG A 266 0.80 -6.68 20.32
N MET A 267 0.98 -5.84 19.33
CA MET A 267 1.92 -4.71 19.38
C MET A 267 1.55 -3.69 20.45
N ILE A 268 0.28 -3.50 20.77
CA ILE A 268 -0.20 -2.52 21.73
C ILE A 268 -0.38 -3.07 23.16
N VAL A 269 -0.42 -4.40 23.32
CA VAL A 269 -0.64 -5.07 24.61
C VAL A 269 0.29 -4.61 25.73
N PRO A 270 1.60 -4.33 25.48
CA PRO A 270 2.49 -3.88 26.55
C PRO A 270 2.20 -2.47 27.09
N THR A 271 1.21 -1.76 26.53
CA THR A 271 0.94 -0.34 26.88
C THR A 271 -0.45 -0.17 27.46
N ASN A 272 -0.56 -0.16 28.79
CA ASN A 272 -1.83 0.02 29.52
C ASN A 272 -2.54 1.35 29.21
N ALA A 273 -1.79 2.38 28.75
CA ALA A 273 -2.37 3.67 28.34
C ALA A 273 -3.43 3.55 27.24
N TYR A 274 -3.46 2.42 26.52
CA TYR A 274 -4.47 2.20 25.46
C TYR A 274 -5.78 1.61 25.96
N ASP A 275 -5.85 1.14 27.20
CA ASP A 275 -7.07 0.51 27.75
C ASP A 275 -8.26 1.50 27.80
N ALA A 276 -7.97 2.78 28.02
CA ALA A 276 -8.97 3.85 28.06
C ALA A 276 -9.27 4.49 26.70
N VAL A 277 -8.51 4.16 25.62
CA VAL A 277 -8.68 4.79 24.31
C VAL A 277 -9.93 4.24 23.62
N ARG A 278 -10.87 5.12 23.29
CA ARG A 278 -12.04 4.79 22.47
C ARG A 278 -11.71 4.84 20.98
N GLY A 279 -12.37 4.00 20.20
CA GLY A 279 -12.24 4.03 18.75
C GLY A 279 -11.03 3.28 18.19
N ILE A 280 -10.34 2.44 19.00
CA ILE A 280 -9.30 1.53 18.51
C ILE A 280 -9.90 0.61 17.44
N TRP A 281 -9.21 0.50 16.30
CA TRP A 281 -9.68 -0.35 15.22
C TRP A 281 -9.53 -1.84 15.56
N SER A 282 -10.46 -2.64 15.05
CA SER A 282 -10.27 -4.09 15.00
C SER A 282 -9.21 -4.45 13.95
N VAL A 283 -8.59 -5.61 14.13
CA VAL A 283 -7.66 -6.19 13.16
C VAL A 283 -8.30 -6.33 11.78
N ASP A 284 -9.56 -6.79 11.74
CA ASP A 284 -10.28 -6.97 10.48
C ASP A 284 -10.55 -5.66 9.76
N LYS A 285 -10.88 -4.59 10.48
CA LYS A 285 -11.05 -3.27 9.89
C LYS A 285 -9.77 -2.75 9.25
N ALA A 286 -8.64 -2.93 9.92
CA ALA A 286 -7.33 -2.56 9.39
C ALA A 286 -6.97 -3.43 8.16
N ALA A 287 -7.16 -4.75 8.24
CA ALA A 287 -6.92 -5.67 7.13
C ALA A 287 -7.79 -5.35 5.90
N HIS A 288 -9.04 -4.95 6.08
CA HIS A 288 -9.88 -4.49 4.97
C HIS A 288 -9.33 -3.23 4.29
N ARG A 289 -8.69 -2.32 5.03
CA ARG A 289 -8.05 -1.15 4.42
C ARG A 289 -6.82 -1.55 3.59
N VAL A 290 -6.02 -2.51 4.09
CA VAL A 290 -4.89 -3.04 3.33
C VAL A 290 -5.37 -3.75 2.06
N LEU A 291 -6.39 -4.61 2.18
CA LEU A 291 -7.01 -5.29 1.05
C LEU A 291 -7.51 -4.31 -0.02
N ARG A 292 -8.22 -3.28 0.43
CA ARG A 292 -8.76 -2.24 -0.46
C ARG A 292 -7.63 -1.50 -1.20
N ALA A 293 -6.54 -1.19 -0.52
CA ALA A 293 -5.40 -0.55 -1.14
C ALA A 293 -4.69 -1.43 -2.18
N MET A 294 -4.61 -2.75 -1.95
CA MET A 294 -4.11 -3.68 -2.96
C MET A 294 -4.97 -3.69 -4.23
N ILE A 295 -6.28 -3.53 -4.07
CA ILE A 295 -7.24 -3.55 -5.20
C ILE A 295 -7.31 -2.20 -5.90
N GLU A 296 -7.51 -1.09 -5.18
CA GLU A 296 -7.76 0.25 -5.73
C GLU A 296 -6.48 1.03 -6.06
N ARG A 297 -5.35 0.62 -5.46
CA ARG A 297 -4.02 1.24 -5.62
C ARG A 297 -3.97 2.76 -5.37
N PRO A 298 -4.61 3.29 -4.33
CA PRO A 298 -4.51 4.71 -4.00
C PRO A 298 -3.08 5.04 -3.57
N LYS A 299 -2.56 6.22 -3.91
CA LYS A 299 -1.22 6.63 -3.46
C LYS A 299 -1.13 6.71 -1.93
N ARG A 300 -2.19 7.19 -1.27
CA ARG A 300 -2.27 7.33 0.19
C ARG A 300 -3.66 6.97 0.71
N VAL A 301 -3.70 6.33 1.87
CA VAL A 301 -4.95 6.07 2.61
C VAL A 301 -4.81 6.67 4.00
N ASN A 302 -5.58 7.72 4.27
CA ASN A 302 -5.59 8.45 5.54
C ASN A 302 -6.88 8.22 6.31
N THR A 303 -6.91 8.75 7.52
CA THR A 303 -8.14 8.97 8.28
C THR A 303 -8.38 10.48 8.39
N LEU A 304 -9.63 10.88 8.46
CA LEU A 304 -9.99 12.30 8.61
C LEU A 304 -9.28 12.95 9.81
N LEU A 305 -9.18 12.22 10.93
CA LEU A 305 -8.45 12.72 12.11
C LEU A 305 -6.97 12.96 11.81
N GLY A 306 -6.32 12.03 11.08
CA GLY A 306 -4.92 12.20 10.68
C GLY A 306 -4.72 13.43 9.81
N ASP A 307 -5.58 13.63 8.82
CA ASP A 307 -5.51 14.80 7.93
C ASP A 307 -5.73 16.11 8.67
N LEU A 308 -6.66 16.15 9.65
CA LEU A 308 -6.88 17.33 10.48
C LEU A 308 -5.68 17.67 11.36
N VAL A 309 -5.03 16.67 11.96
CA VAL A 309 -3.83 16.91 12.78
C VAL A 309 -2.65 17.36 11.91
N ASP A 310 -2.47 16.76 10.73
CA ASP A 310 -1.44 17.19 9.79
C ASP A 310 -1.67 18.62 9.30
N LEU A 311 -2.91 18.99 8.99
CA LEU A 311 -3.29 20.36 8.70
C LEU A 311 -2.93 21.31 9.86
N GLY A 312 -3.18 20.89 11.10
CA GLY A 312 -2.81 21.63 12.30
C GLY A 312 -1.29 21.89 12.38
N HIS A 313 -0.47 20.88 12.04
CA HIS A 313 0.99 21.05 12.01
C HIS A 313 1.45 22.08 10.97
N HIS A 314 0.75 22.22 9.85
CA HIS A 314 1.09 23.16 8.78
C HIS A 314 0.51 24.56 9.05
N ALA A 315 -0.75 24.66 9.45
CA ALA A 315 -1.44 25.94 9.61
C ALA A 315 -1.15 26.63 10.95
N ALA A 316 -0.97 25.87 12.04
CA ALA A 316 -0.79 26.41 13.39
C ALA A 316 0.22 25.57 14.22
N PRO A 317 1.49 25.44 13.80
CA PRO A 317 2.46 24.50 14.38
C PRO A 317 2.69 24.74 15.88
N ARG A 318 2.73 26.00 16.32
CA ARG A 318 2.93 26.33 17.75
C ARG A 318 1.74 25.90 18.62
N LEU A 319 0.52 26.06 18.13
CA LEU A 319 -0.68 25.61 18.83
C LEU A 319 -0.75 24.09 18.90
N THR A 320 -0.52 23.44 17.77
CA THR A 320 -0.48 21.97 17.68
C THR A 320 0.54 21.39 18.65
N ASN A 321 1.75 21.94 18.71
CA ASN A 321 2.78 21.50 19.66
C ASN A 321 2.36 21.71 21.12
N ARG A 322 1.65 22.79 21.45
CA ARG A 322 1.13 23.02 22.80
C ARG A 322 0.09 21.98 23.17
N LEU A 323 -0.84 21.65 22.26
CA LEU A 323 -1.86 20.62 22.48
C LEU A 323 -1.22 19.23 22.67
N LEU A 324 -0.27 18.86 21.82
CA LEU A 324 0.49 17.62 21.96
C LEU A 324 1.30 17.57 23.26
N HIS A 325 1.84 18.71 23.71
CA HIS A 325 2.54 18.79 24.99
C HIS A 325 1.58 18.61 26.19
N GLN A 326 0.37 19.14 26.12
CA GLN A 326 -0.63 18.88 27.17
C GLN A 326 -1.01 17.38 27.21
N ASP A 327 -1.23 16.77 26.03
CA ASP A 327 -1.44 15.31 25.97
C ASP A 327 -0.25 14.52 26.58
N PHE A 328 0.97 14.96 26.29
CA PHE A 328 2.19 14.37 26.89
C PHE A 328 2.21 14.47 28.42
N LEU A 329 1.77 15.58 29.00
CA LEU A 329 1.74 15.76 30.44
C LEU A 329 0.62 14.96 31.12
N MET A 330 -0.53 14.79 30.45
CA MET A 330 -1.67 14.04 30.98
C MET A 330 -1.50 12.52 30.93
N ASN A 331 -0.61 12.03 30.09
CA ASN A 331 -0.39 10.60 29.90
C ASN A 331 0.98 10.20 30.46
N GLU A 332 1.00 9.27 31.39
CA GLU A 332 2.26 8.75 31.96
C GLU A 332 2.96 7.78 30.99
N GLU A 333 4.22 7.54 31.24
CA GLU A 333 4.99 6.51 30.58
C GLU A 333 4.54 5.13 31.07
N SER A 334 4.46 4.14 30.19
CA SER A 334 4.14 2.78 30.61
C SER A 334 5.32 2.17 31.40
N ALA A 335 5.04 1.31 32.37
CA ALA A 335 6.07 0.61 33.14
C ALA A 335 7.06 -0.17 32.24
N ALA A 336 6.61 -0.66 31.09
CA ALA A 336 7.47 -1.30 30.10
C ALA A 336 8.43 -0.33 29.36
N ALA A 337 8.19 0.97 29.48
CA ALA A 337 8.99 2.01 28.84
C ALA A 337 10.01 2.68 29.80
N LEU A 338 9.84 2.49 31.10
CA LEU A 338 10.80 2.90 32.12
C LEU A 338 11.86 1.81 32.32
#